data_01526f620dc62fb6ab861f843512d2fc
#
_entry.id   01526f620dc62fb6ab861f843512d2fc
#
_cell.length_a   1.000
_cell.length_b   1.000
_cell.length_c   1.000
_cell.angle_alpha   90.00
_cell.angle_beta   90.00
_cell.angle_gamma   90.00
#
_symmetry.space_group_name_H-M   'P 1'
#
loop_
_entity.id
_entity.type
_entity.pdbx_description
1 polymer ?
#
loop_
_entity_poly.entity_id
_entity_poly.type
_entity_poly.pdbx_seq_one_letter_code
_entity_poly.pdbx_strand_id
1 'polypeptide(L)'
;MPRTNWNTTARQFQEELRKSAKGFNRRAERLMVNATEGFLTFVDKNEESLPYYTGNLHDSIAAYVSKSGRVIRACYMPQEATKPQHVTKLTATKKRKDNGDTRYKEIWGYREAIKAVRNSKLLSKGIGSTLIVAVPYAGAADEDSSKPGYLDWLRETFNKTLESRLPELGLSNNEKV
;
A
#
# COMPACT_ATOMS: atom_id res chain seq x y z
N MET A 1 -51.64 -28.91 12.46
CA MET A 1 -50.16 -28.80 12.27
C MET A 1 -49.87 -27.48 11.57
N PRO A 2 -49.05 -26.59 12.14
CA PRO A 2 -48.70 -25.33 11.48
C PRO A 2 -47.86 -25.65 10.23
N ARG A 3 -48.30 -25.23 9.06
CA ARG A 3 -47.52 -25.29 7.82
C ARG A 3 -46.35 -24.31 7.93
N THR A 4 -45.17 -24.82 8.16
CA THR A 4 -43.93 -24.03 8.13
C THR A 4 -43.78 -23.47 6.73
N ASN A 5 -43.85 -22.15 6.61
CA ASN A 5 -43.72 -21.48 5.31
C ASN A 5 -42.23 -21.39 4.93
N TRP A 6 -41.72 -22.44 4.27
CA TRP A 6 -40.34 -22.57 3.86
C TRP A 6 -39.79 -21.34 3.12
N ASN A 7 -40.64 -20.66 2.35
CA ASN A 7 -40.23 -19.45 1.63
C ASN A 7 -39.89 -18.28 2.59
N THR A 8 -40.63 -18.14 3.69
CA THR A 8 -40.36 -17.12 4.71
C THR A 8 -39.05 -17.41 5.43
N THR A 9 -38.81 -18.68 5.79
CA THR A 9 -37.58 -19.11 6.46
C THR A 9 -36.35 -18.92 5.55
N ALA A 10 -36.46 -19.29 4.26
CA ALA A 10 -35.39 -19.12 3.31
C ALA A 10 -35.03 -17.62 3.10
N ARG A 11 -36.02 -16.72 3.02
CA ARG A 11 -35.80 -15.28 2.93
C ARG A 11 -35.13 -14.72 4.18
N GLN A 12 -35.58 -15.10 5.36
CA GLN A 12 -34.99 -14.71 6.64
C GLN A 12 -33.51 -15.14 6.72
N PHE A 13 -33.23 -16.40 6.37
CA PHE A 13 -31.86 -16.90 6.32
C PHE A 13 -30.98 -16.12 5.34
N GLN A 14 -31.48 -15.83 4.13
CA GLN A 14 -30.75 -15.00 3.17
C GLN A 14 -30.48 -13.60 3.68
N GLU A 15 -31.43 -12.97 4.39
CA GLU A 15 -31.24 -11.65 5.00
C GLU A 15 -30.19 -11.69 6.11
N GLU A 16 -30.18 -12.71 6.94
CA GLU A 16 -29.18 -12.90 7.99
C GLU A 16 -27.78 -13.11 7.42
N LEU A 17 -27.65 -13.94 6.37
CA LEU A 17 -26.38 -14.11 5.65
C LEU A 17 -25.88 -12.78 5.07
N ARG A 18 -26.77 -12.00 4.45
CA ARG A 18 -26.40 -10.68 3.90
C ARG A 18 -25.95 -9.70 4.99
N LYS A 19 -26.64 -9.68 6.14
CA LYS A 19 -26.27 -8.85 7.29
C LYS A 19 -24.91 -9.27 7.85
N SER A 20 -24.68 -10.56 8.01
CA SER A 20 -23.41 -11.12 8.49
C SER A 20 -22.26 -10.81 7.54
N ALA A 21 -22.44 -11.02 6.24
CA ALA A 21 -21.43 -10.68 5.21
C ALA A 21 -21.12 -9.17 5.18
N LYS A 22 -22.15 -8.31 5.32
CA LYS A 22 -21.95 -6.86 5.39
C LYS A 22 -21.20 -6.46 6.65
N GLY A 23 -21.49 -7.08 7.79
CA GLY A 23 -20.80 -6.88 9.06
C GLY A 23 -19.32 -7.28 8.97
N PHE A 24 -19.04 -8.45 8.39
CA PHE A 24 -17.69 -8.93 8.14
C PHE A 24 -16.90 -7.98 7.23
N ASN A 25 -17.46 -7.57 6.10
CA ASN A 25 -16.83 -6.66 5.18
C ASN A 25 -16.45 -5.32 5.83
N ARG A 26 -17.33 -4.77 6.67
CA ARG A 26 -17.03 -3.51 7.40
C ARG A 26 -15.90 -3.68 8.41
N ARG A 27 -15.83 -4.83 9.11
CA ARG A 27 -14.72 -5.12 10.01
C ARG A 27 -13.41 -5.26 9.24
N ALA A 28 -13.41 -6.01 8.14
CA ALA A 28 -12.26 -6.18 7.28
C ALA A 28 -11.74 -4.82 6.75
N GLU A 29 -12.62 -3.94 6.29
CA GLU A 29 -12.24 -2.58 5.87
C GLU A 29 -11.52 -1.82 6.98
N ARG A 30 -12.09 -1.78 8.18
CA ARG A 30 -11.50 -1.08 9.33
C ARG A 30 -10.14 -1.65 9.69
N LEU A 31 -10.01 -2.96 9.75
CA LEU A 31 -8.76 -3.63 10.10
C LEU A 31 -7.68 -3.34 9.06
N MET A 32 -8.01 -3.43 7.77
CA MET A 32 -7.06 -3.12 6.69
C MET A 32 -6.61 -1.66 6.75
N VAL A 33 -7.53 -0.73 6.99
CA VAL A 33 -7.20 0.70 7.14
C VAL A 33 -6.29 0.90 8.35
N ASN A 34 -6.66 0.40 9.51
CA ASN A 34 -5.87 0.54 10.74
C ASN A 34 -4.49 -0.12 10.62
N ALA A 35 -4.40 -1.29 9.98
CA ALA A 35 -3.13 -1.95 9.74
C ALA A 35 -2.24 -1.14 8.79
N THR A 36 -2.82 -0.57 7.73
CA THR A 36 -2.09 0.25 6.75
C THR A 36 -1.58 1.55 7.38
N GLU A 37 -2.40 2.24 8.17
CA GLU A 37 -2.00 3.44 8.92
C GLU A 37 -0.94 3.11 9.99
N GLY A 38 -1.14 2.02 10.72
CA GLY A 38 -0.19 1.53 11.73
C GLY A 38 1.17 1.16 11.14
N PHE A 39 1.19 0.55 9.95
CA PHE A 39 2.41 0.26 9.22
C PHE A 39 3.20 1.54 8.89
N LEU A 40 2.56 2.55 8.28
CA LEU A 40 3.26 3.79 7.94
C LEU A 40 3.77 4.51 9.20
N THR A 41 2.98 4.54 10.27
CA THR A 41 3.43 5.08 11.56
C THR A 41 4.63 4.31 12.13
N PHE A 42 4.68 2.99 11.92
CA PHE A 42 5.83 2.18 12.33
C PHE A 42 7.07 2.49 11.49
N VAL A 43 6.92 2.62 10.16
CA VAL A 43 8.02 2.99 9.26
C VAL A 43 8.58 4.35 9.60
N ASP A 44 7.72 5.34 9.84
CA ASP A 44 8.07 6.70 10.24
C ASP A 44 8.92 6.73 11.54
N LYS A 45 8.52 5.95 12.54
CA LYS A 45 9.26 5.81 13.81
C LYS A 45 10.56 5.03 13.70
N ASN A 46 10.75 4.29 12.62
CA ASN A 46 11.93 3.47 12.34
C ASN A 46 12.61 3.93 11.04
N GLU A 47 12.57 5.21 10.76
CA GLU A 47 13.16 5.83 9.55
C GLU A 47 14.64 5.54 9.38
N GLU A 48 15.36 5.28 10.49
CA GLU A 48 16.75 4.83 10.49
C GLU A 48 16.98 3.53 9.70
N SER A 49 15.93 2.74 9.46
CA SER A 49 15.96 1.54 8.63
C SER A 49 15.86 1.86 7.13
N LEU A 50 15.60 3.11 6.76
CA LEU A 50 15.56 3.60 5.40
C LEU A 50 16.87 4.26 5.00
N PRO A 51 17.30 4.17 3.73
CA PRO A 51 18.41 4.97 3.22
C PRO A 51 18.02 6.44 3.24
N TYR A 52 18.74 7.24 4.03
CA TYR A 52 18.48 8.66 4.11
C TYR A 52 19.36 9.43 3.13
N TYR A 53 18.77 9.97 2.06
CA TYR A 53 19.46 10.85 1.12
C TYR A 53 18.94 12.30 1.20
N THR A 54 17.63 12.49 1.03
CA THR A 54 17.03 13.83 0.96
C THR A 54 15.61 13.87 1.54
N GLY A 55 15.19 12.84 2.25
CA GLY A 55 13.79 12.65 2.68
C GLY A 55 12.85 12.26 1.53
N ASN A 56 13.25 12.43 0.26
CA ASN A 56 12.37 12.13 -0.87
C ASN A 56 12.04 10.65 -1.01
N LEU A 57 12.92 9.75 -0.58
CA LEU A 57 12.64 8.31 -0.57
C LEU A 57 11.57 8.00 0.48
N HIS A 58 11.74 8.51 1.70
CA HIS A 58 10.77 8.42 2.78
C HIS A 58 9.41 8.96 2.33
N ASP A 59 9.35 10.19 1.83
CA ASP A 59 8.12 10.84 1.35
C ASP A 59 7.44 10.11 0.19
N SER A 60 8.18 9.23 -0.51
CA SER A 60 7.66 8.45 -1.63
C SER A 60 6.93 7.17 -1.22
N ILE A 61 7.01 6.81 0.06
CA ILE A 61 6.34 5.63 0.58
C ILE A 61 4.87 5.98 0.82
N ALA A 62 4.00 5.17 0.28
CA ALA A 62 2.57 5.26 0.47
C ALA A 62 1.95 3.88 0.56
N ALA A 63 0.82 3.79 1.22
CA ALA A 63 0.01 2.59 1.19
C ALA A 63 -1.46 2.96 1.04
N TYR A 64 -2.22 2.11 0.38
CA TYR A 64 -3.64 2.35 0.22
C TYR A 64 -4.46 1.08 0.40
N VAL A 65 -5.68 1.26 0.86
CA VAL A 65 -6.69 0.20 0.90
C VAL A 65 -7.67 0.43 -0.24
N SER A 66 -7.92 -0.61 -1.02
CA SER A 66 -8.89 -0.59 -2.11
C SER A 66 -9.99 -1.62 -1.89
N LYS A 67 -11.17 -1.32 -2.43
CA LYS A 67 -12.32 -2.21 -2.43
C LYS A 67 -13.05 -2.11 -3.75
N SER A 68 -13.23 -3.25 -4.41
CA SER A 68 -14.03 -3.35 -5.64
C SER A 68 -13.71 -2.26 -6.67
N GLY A 69 -12.43 -2.08 -6.99
CA GLY A 69 -11.95 -1.13 -7.98
C GLY A 69 -11.90 0.33 -7.53
N ARG A 70 -12.00 0.62 -6.23
CA ARG A 70 -11.91 1.99 -5.68
C ARG A 70 -10.95 2.06 -4.51
N VAL A 71 -10.14 3.11 -4.45
CA VAL A 71 -9.38 3.45 -3.24
C VAL A 71 -10.36 3.97 -2.19
N ILE A 72 -10.40 3.33 -1.03
CA ILE A 72 -11.22 3.74 0.11
C ILE A 72 -10.42 4.52 1.15
N ARG A 73 -9.11 4.27 1.23
CA ARG A 73 -8.18 5.01 2.07
C ARG A 73 -6.81 5.03 1.42
N ALA A 74 -6.19 6.19 1.32
CA ALA A 74 -4.79 6.36 0.94
C ALA A 74 -4.04 7.02 2.10
N CYS A 75 -2.90 6.47 2.44
CA CYS A 75 -2.04 6.92 3.53
C CYS A 75 -0.67 7.22 2.94
N TYR A 76 -0.05 8.29 3.37
CA TYR A 76 1.23 8.80 2.90
C TYR A 76 2.14 9.03 4.09
N MET A 77 3.45 8.90 3.89
CA MET A 77 4.42 9.32 4.89
C MET A 77 4.34 10.84 5.09
N PRO A 78 4.69 11.35 6.29
CA PRO A 78 4.85 12.79 6.51
C PRO A 78 5.86 13.38 5.53
N GLN A 79 5.67 14.65 5.15
CA GLN A 79 6.61 15.32 4.27
C GLN A 79 7.84 15.81 5.04
N GLU A 80 9.00 15.26 4.70
CA GLU A 80 10.28 15.64 5.30
C GLU A 80 11.22 16.34 4.29
N ALA A 81 11.07 16.03 3.01
CA ALA A 81 11.92 16.57 1.98
C ALA A 81 11.74 18.08 1.84
N THR A 82 12.80 18.84 2.11
CA THR A 82 12.85 20.30 1.91
C THR A 82 13.33 20.69 0.51
N LYS A 83 13.88 19.73 -0.25
CA LYS A 83 14.42 19.92 -1.60
C LYS A 83 14.05 18.75 -2.50
N PRO A 84 13.80 18.98 -3.80
CA PRO A 84 13.60 17.88 -4.74
C PRO A 84 14.89 17.10 -4.91
N GLN A 85 14.77 15.82 -5.22
CA GLN A 85 15.88 14.99 -5.67
C GLN A 85 16.12 15.23 -7.16
N HIS A 86 17.35 15.61 -7.52
CA HIS A 86 17.77 15.71 -8.91
C HIS A 86 18.18 14.32 -9.41
N VAL A 87 17.43 13.79 -10.34
CA VAL A 87 17.74 12.50 -10.96
C VAL A 87 18.04 12.72 -12.42
N THR A 88 19.22 12.31 -12.84
CA THR A 88 19.57 12.25 -14.26
C THR A 88 18.55 11.36 -14.96
N LYS A 89 17.92 11.84 -16.04
CA LYS A 89 17.15 10.96 -16.90
C LYS A 89 18.09 9.89 -17.41
N LEU A 90 18.04 8.71 -16.81
CA LEU A 90 18.52 7.49 -17.47
C LEU A 90 17.60 7.30 -18.68
N THR A 91 17.98 7.92 -19.77
CA THR A 91 17.34 7.66 -21.05
C THR A 91 17.64 6.22 -21.39
N ALA A 92 16.62 5.38 -21.34
CA ALA A 92 16.65 3.97 -21.78
C ALA A 92 16.97 3.82 -23.28
N THR A 93 17.55 4.81 -23.91
CA THR A 93 18.02 4.76 -25.29
C THR A 93 19.46 5.23 -25.39
N LYS A 94 20.36 4.28 -25.57
CA LYS A 94 21.79 4.44 -25.91
C LYS A 94 22.06 5.31 -27.16
N LYS A 95 21.16 6.14 -27.65
CA LYS A 95 21.26 6.90 -28.91
C LYS A 95 21.07 8.39 -28.76
N ARG A 96 21.58 9.02 -27.70
CA ARG A 96 21.85 10.45 -27.73
C ARG A 96 23.06 10.76 -26.86
N LYS A 97 24.22 10.37 -27.32
CA LYS A 97 25.42 11.18 -27.20
C LYS A 97 25.17 12.36 -28.14
N ASP A 98 24.85 13.51 -27.61
CA ASP A 98 25.25 14.79 -28.17
C ASP A 98 24.54 15.90 -27.42
N ASN A 99 25.35 16.87 -27.07
CA ASN A 99 25.00 18.18 -26.55
C ASN A 99 24.59 18.23 -25.08
N GLY A 100 25.53 18.06 -24.14
CA GLY A 100 25.66 18.83 -22.90
C GLY A 100 24.41 19.12 -22.01
N ASP A 101 23.24 18.72 -22.44
CA ASP A 101 21.96 19.01 -21.80
C ASP A 101 21.56 17.83 -20.91
N THR A 102 22.21 17.72 -19.76
CA THR A 102 21.79 16.82 -18.70
C THR A 102 20.48 17.37 -18.12
N ARG A 103 19.38 17.00 -18.73
CA ARG A 103 18.07 17.35 -18.19
C ARG A 103 17.83 16.55 -16.92
N TYR A 104 18.12 17.17 -15.80
CA TYR A 104 17.75 16.65 -14.51
C TYR A 104 16.22 16.75 -14.36
N LYS A 105 15.62 15.65 -13.90
CA LYS A 105 14.22 15.69 -13.47
C LYS A 105 14.20 15.93 -11.97
N GLU A 106 13.53 16.98 -11.55
CA GLU A 106 13.24 17.19 -10.13
C GLU A 106 12.15 16.21 -9.68
N ILE A 107 12.46 15.43 -8.64
CA ILE A 107 11.56 14.46 -8.06
C ILE A 107 11.24 14.85 -6.63
N TRP A 108 9.96 15.05 -6.37
CA TRP A 108 9.40 15.19 -5.05
C TRP A 108 8.73 13.87 -4.66
N GLY A 109 9.27 13.17 -3.66
CA GLY A 109 8.79 11.87 -3.25
C GLY A 109 7.28 11.83 -2.98
N TYR A 110 6.78 12.77 -2.21
CA TYR A 110 5.35 12.89 -1.91
C TYR A 110 4.47 13.07 -3.15
N ARG A 111 4.89 13.88 -4.12
CA ARG A 111 4.14 14.06 -5.38
C ARG A 111 4.10 12.80 -6.22
N GLU A 112 5.21 12.07 -6.26
CA GLU A 112 5.26 10.79 -6.98
C GLU A 112 4.41 9.73 -6.27
N ALA A 113 4.38 9.69 -4.92
CA ALA A 113 3.50 8.83 -4.15
C ALA A 113 2.01 9.07 -4.49
N ILE A 114 1.57 10.33 -4.50
CA ILE A 114 0.19 10.68 -4.88
C ILE A 114 -0.13 10.22 -6.31
N LYS A 115 0.78 10.46 -7.27
CA LYS A 115 0.58 10.02 -8.66
C LYS A 115 0.49 8.51 -8.77
N ALA A 116 1.37 7.79 -8.06
CA ALA A 116 1.40 6.34 -8.09
C ALA A 116 0.11 5.74 -7.54
N VAL A 117 -0.42 6.26 -6.43
CA VAL A 117 -1.71 5.83 -5.87
C VAL A 117 -2.84 6.08 -6.87
N ARG A 118 -2.89 7.26 -7.50
CA ARG A 118 -3.93 7.61 -8.50
C ARG A 118 -3.89 6.71 -9.73
N ASN A 119 -2.70 6.28 -10.15
CA ASN A 119 -2.49 5.49 -11.36
C ASN A 119 -2.43 3.98 -11.10
N SER A 120 -2.63 3.55 -9.86
CA SER A 120 -2.54 2.14 -9.49
C SER A 120 -3.66 1.31 -10.10
N LYS A 121 -3.29 0.11 -10.56
CA LYS A 121 -4.29 -0.91 -10.92
C LYS A 121 -4.95 -1.43 -9.65
N LEU A 122 -6.24 -1.16 -9.51
CA LEU A 122 -7.00 -1.59 -8.36
C LEU A 122 -7.58 -2.99 -8.58
N LEU A 123 -7.68 -3.76 -7.50
CA LEU A 123 -8.38 -5.04 -7.52
C LEU A 123 -9.85 -4.82 -7.89
N SER A 124 -10.32 -5.48 -8.94
CA SER A 124 -11.70 -5.37 -9.41
C SER A 124 -12.72 -5.95 -8.43
N LYS A 125 -12.30 -6.89 -7.57
CA LYS A 125 -13.14 -7.55 -6.57
C LYS A 125 -12.39 -7.65 -5.23
N GLY A 126 -13.16 -7.69 -4.14
CA GLY A 126 -12.63 -7.86 -2.80
C GLY A 126 -12.06 -6.58 -2.19
N ILE A 127 -11.36 -6.77 -1.07
CA ILE A 127 -10.66 -5.73 -0.32
C ILE A 127 -9.18 -6.10 -0.32
N GLY A 128 -8.30 -5.12 -0.53
CA GLY A 128 -6.87 -5.34 -0.50
C GLY A 128 -6.13 -4.09 -0.06
N SER A 129 -4.93 -4.29 0.46
CA SER A 129 -3.99 -3.21 0.78
C SER A 129 -2.77 -3.33 -0.12
N THR A 130 -2.21 -2.18 -0.50
CA THR A 130 -1.05 -2.11 -1.41
C THR A 130 -0.06 -1.11 -0.86
N LEU A 131 1.22 -1.53 -0.81
CA LEU A 131 2.36 -0.69 -0.50
C LEU A 131 2.98 -0.18 -1.80
N ILE A 132 3.40 1.07 -1.81
CA ILE A 132 4.06 1.74 -2.93
C ILE A 132 5.32 2.45 -2.43
N VAL A 133 6.40 2.32 -3.19
CA VAL A 133 7.57 3.20 -3.14
C VAL A 133 7.71 3.84 -4.52
N ALA A 134 7.41 5.13 -4.61
CA ALA A 134 7.06 5.76 -5.89
C ALA A 134 8.22 6.41 -6.64
N VAL A 135 9.41 6.50 -6.04
CA VAL A 135 10.56 7.12 -6.72
C VAL A 135 11.25 6.13 -7.66
N PRO A 136 11.63 6.56 -8.87
CA PRO A 136 12.21 5.67 -9.88
C PRO A 136 13.59 5.13 -9.54
N TYR A 137 14.27 5.71 -8.56
CA TYR A 137 15.58 5.28 -8.07
C TYR A 137 15.52 4.36 -6.85
N ALA A 138 14.32 3.97 -6.41
CA ALA A 138 14.16 3.14 -5.21
C ALA A 138 14.97 1.84 -5.25
N GLY A 139 14.95 1.13 -6.39
CA GLY A 139 15.74 -0.09 -6.56
C GLY A 139 17.25 0.16 -6.47
N ALA A 140 17.76 1.18 -7.16
CA ALA A 140 19.19 1.53 -7.09
C ALA A 140 19.57 1.95 -5.65
N ALA A 141 18.72 2.68 -4.95
CA ALA A 141 18.96 3.05 -3.56
C ALA A 141 18.98 1.80 -2.64
N ASP A 142 18.21 0.78 -2.97
CA ASP A 142 18.20 -0.48 -2.22
C ASP A 142 19.52 -1.28 -2.39
N GLU A 143 20.08 -1.28 -3.62
CA GLU A 143 21.31 -1.99 -3.94
C GLU A 143 22.57 -1.26 -3.47
N ASP A 144 22.62 0.07 -3.69
CA ASP A 144 23.83 0.89 -3.51
C ASP A 144 23.89 1.65 -2.18
N SER A 145 22.88 1.50 -1.31
CA SER A 145 22.79 2.26 -0.08
C SER A 145 23.56 1.63 1.08
N SER A 146 23.75 2.43 2.14
CA SER A 146 24.22 1.92 3.44
C SER A 146 23.20 0.99 4.13
N LYS A 147 22.03 0.85 3.57
CA LYS A 147 20.89 0.04 4.07
C LYS A 147 20.34 -0.84 2.94
N PRO A 148 21.12 -1.81 2.41
CA PRO A 148 20.63 -2.70 1.37
C PRO A 148 19.50 -3.57 1.89
N GLY A 149 18.54 -3.90 1.01
CA GLY A 149 17.39 -4.74 1.36
C GLY A 149 16.26 -4.01 2.09
N TYR A 150 16.24 -2.66 2.09
CA TYR A 150 15.16 -1.90 2.73
C TYR A 150 13.80 -2.11 2.05
N LEU A 151 13.76 -2.38 0.74
CA LEU A 151 12.52 -2.70 0.04
C LEU A 151 11.94 -4.03 0.53
N ASP A 152 12.78 -5.02 0.75
CA ASP A 152 12.37 -6.31 1.33
C ASP A 152 11.89 -6.14 2.77
N TRP A 153 12.62 -5.36 3.57
CA TRP A 153 12.20 -5.02 4.93
C TRP A 153 10.83 -4.34 4.96
N LEU A 154 10.58 -3.36 4.09
CA LEU A 154 9.27 -2.71 3.96
C LEU A 154 8.17 -3.72 3.62
N ARG A 155 8.42 -4.58 2.62
CA ARG A 155 7.47 -5.59 2.17
C ARG A 155 7.14 -6.59 3.27
N GLU A 156 8.15 -7.12 3.94
CA GLU A 156 7.96 -8.09 5.04
C GLU A 156 7.24 -7.47 6.23
N THR A 157 7.62 -6.25 6.62
CA THR A 157 6.99 -5.53 7.72
C THR A 157 5.52 -5.23 7.41
N PHE A 158 5.22 -4.84 6.16
CA PHE A 158 3.85 -4.61 5.73
C PHE A 158 3.01 -5.89 5.80
N ASN A 159 3.52 -7.00 5.28
CA ASN A 159 2.84 -8.29 5.32
C ASN A 159 2.61 -8.75 6.77
N LYS A 160 3.64 -8.72 7.62
CA LYS A 160 3.53 -9.07 9.05
C LYS A 160 2.49 -8.20 9.77
N THR A 161 2.44 -6.92 9.45
CA THR A 161 1.44 -6.00 10.04
C THR A 161 0.01 -6.39 9.64
N LEU A 162 -0.21 -6.74 8.37
CA LEU A 162 -1.51 -7.21 7.91
C LEU A 162 -1.89 -8.58 8.52
N GLU A 163 -0.96 -9.53 8.51
CA GLU A 163 -1.16 -10.88 9.04
C GLU A 163 -1.50 -10.86 10.54
N SER A 164 -0.85 -9.99 11.31
CA SER A 164 -1.11 -9.85 12.77
C SER A 164 -2.55 -9.44 13.10
N ARG A 165 -3.28 -8.91 12.11
CA ARG A 165 -4.68 -8.48 12.28
C ARG A 165 -5.71 -9.50 11.83
N LEU A 166 -5.30 -10.56 11.12
CA LEU A 166 -6.23 -11.60 10.65
C LEU A 166 -7.04 -12.27 11.77
N PRO A 167 -6.46 -12.57 12.95
CA PRO A 167 -7.23 -13.15 14.06
C PRO A 167 -8.41 -12.29 14.52
N GLU A 168 -8.32 -10.97 14.38
CA GLU A 168 -9.42 -10.05 14.72
C GLU A 168 -10.67 -10.22 13.80
N LEU A 169 -10.49 -10.88 12.65
CA LEU A 169 -11.59 -11.26 11.75
C LEU A 169 -12.16 -12.66 12.06
N GLY A 170 -11.57 -13.36 13.01
CA GLY A 170 -11.88 -14.77 13.29
C GLY A 170 -11.23 -15.73 12.28
N LEU A 171 -10.23 -15.25 11.52
CA LEU A 171 -9.43 -16.07 10.61
C LEU A 171 -8.18 -16.53 11.35
N SER A 172 -7.92 -17.83 11.38
CA SER A 172 -6.66 -18.37 11.91
C SER A 172 -5.62 -18.45 10.79
N ASN A 173 -4.34 -18.25 11.17
CA ASN A 173 -3.21 -18.39 10.22
C ASN A 173 -3.06 -19.80 9.64
N ASN A 174 -3.87 -20.77 10.10
CA ASN A 174 -3.81 -22.17 9.68
C ASN A 174 -4.71 -22.49 8.46
N GLU A 175 -5.53 -21.56 8.01
CA GLU A 175 -6.28 -21.71 6.75
C GLU A 175 -5.47 -21.13 5.58
N LYS A 176 -4.26 -21.69 5.37
CA LYS A 176 -3.58 -21.57 4.09
C LYS A 176 -4.29 -22.49 3.11
N VAL A 177 -5.15 -21.89 2.28
CA VAL A 177 -5.68 -22.53 1.08
C VAL A 177 -4.59 -22.59 0.02
#